data_0a3a78ad6fb7f7ab650705c2d9c14df2
#
_entry.id   0a3a78ad6fb7f7ab650705c2d9c14df2
#
_cell.length_a   1.000
_cell.length_b   1.000
_cell.length_c   1.000
_cell.angle_alpha   90.00
_cell.angle_beta   90.00
_cell.angle_gamma   90.00
#
_symmetry.space_group_name_H-M   'P 1'
#
loop_
_entity.id
_entity.type
_entity.pdbx_description
1 polymer ?
#
loop_
_entity_poly.entity_id
_entity_poly.type
_entity_poly.pdbx_seq_one_letter_code
_entity_poly.pdbx_strand_id
1 'polypeptide(L)'
;MKKIALYLLMSIPVVLLAQEKIEYLPYGNMNSWAVRYIKESGLIGGKTRALYVVAKTDTLRENKPYSYYRNGSPWGTSNAYAKVCGVEKAAVSVRPERRGSGYCCRLETSLQTVTAMGIDVKALATGSLFTGSLVDPVTMEGSKQPSKVIDMGMPFRKRPVALMLDYKALIQENETLVRANASMKVKSVQGKDAGEIILFLQHRWEDKDGNIYAYRVGTASEHINRSIANWQNNHRLPVRYGDISGDRDYKSWEALTTSRFMARNSQGKMVPVQEVGYKEDAEPTHLILQISSGSQKPFVGCPGNVVWCDNIRLVY
;
A
#
# COMPACT_ATOMS: atom_id res chain seq x y z
N MET A 1 40.59 -11.47 -69.38
CA MET A 1 40.75 -11.11 -67.94
C MET A 1 39.32 -10.91 -67.35
N LYS A 2 38.79 -11.92 -66.61
CA LYS A 2 37.46 -11.84 -65.99
C LYS A 2 37.62 -11.22 -64.61
N LYS A 3 36.95 -10.09 -64.35
CA LYS A 3 36.87 -9.45 -63.05
C LYS A 3 35.81 -10.15 -62.20
N ILE A 4 36.24 -10.81 -61.13
CA ILE A 4 35.35 -11.39 -60.10
C ILE A 4 35.02 -10.26 -59.11
N ALA A 5 33.75 -9.83 -59.04
CA ALA A 5 33.28 -8.89 -58.03
C ALA A 5 32.87 -9.69 -56.78
N LEU A 6 33.60 -9.52 -55.68
CA LEU A 6 33.31 -10.11 -54.40
C LEU A 6 32.25 -9.24 -53.67
N TYR A 7 31.00 -9.74 -53.59
CA TYR A 7 29.96 -9.10 -52.76
C TYR A 7 30.15 -9.50 -51.29
N LEU A 8 30.59 -8.58 -50.48
CA LEU A 8 30.65 -8.74 -49.02
C LEU A 8 29.22 -8.53 -48.47
N LEU A 9 28.53 -9.61 -48.15
CA LEU A 9 27.28 -9.52 -47.41
C LEU A 9 27.58 -9.13 -45.95
N MET A 10 27.36 -7.86 -45.60
CA MET A 10 27.31 -7.41 -44.20
C MET A 10 26.01 -7.92 -43.58
N SER A 11 26.08 -8.95 -42.75
CA SER A 11 24.98 -9.37 -41.88
C SER A 11 24.88 -8.36 -40.74
N ILE A 12 23.87 -7.48 -40.80
CA ILE A 12 23.50 -6.59 -39.70
C ILE A 12 22.78 -7.50 -38.65
N PRO A 13 23.28 -7.61 -37.43
CA PRO A 13 22.57 -8.33 -36.40
C PRO A 13 21.26 -7.57 -36.10
N VAL A 14 20.14 -8.18 -36.44
CA VAL A 14 18.82 -7.71 -35.99
C VAL A 14 18.74 -8.01 -34.51
N VAL A 15 19.01 -7.01 -33.66
CA VAL A 15 18.71 -7.08 -32.24
C VAL A 15 17.19 -7.04 -32.12
N LEU A 16 16.56 -8.19 -31.94
CA LEU A 16 15.17 -8.25 -31.49
C LEU A 16 15.11 -7.65 -30.08
N LEU A 17 14.76 -6.39 -29.97
CA LEU A 17 14.34 -5.81 -28.68
C LEU A 17 13.06 -6.53 -28.29
N ALA A 18 13.13 -7.40 -27.28
CA ALA A 18 11.94 -7.96 -26.69
C ALA A 18 11.05 -6.79 -26.22
N GLN A 19 9.84 -6.70 -26.77
CA GLN A 19 8.91 -5.66 -26.38
C GLN A 19 8.47 -5.91 -24.94
N GLU A 20 8.73 -4.96 -24.04
CA GLU A 20 8.30 -5.06 -22.63
C GLU A 20 6.77 -5.21 -22.60
N LYS A 21 6.32 -6.21 -21.86
CA LYS A 21 4.90 -6.40 -21.61
C LYS A 21 4.51 -5.61 -20.36
N ILE A 22 3.57 -4.68 -20.53
CA ILE A 22 3.01 -3.88 -19.43
C ILE A 22 1.61 -4.42 -19.08
N GLU A 23 1.38 -4.68 -17.81
CA GLU A 23 0.11 -5.22 -17.31
C GLU A 23 -0.38 -4.38 -16.12
N TYR A 24 -1.56 -3.76 -16.25
CA TYR A 24 -2.20 -3.05 -15.16
C TYR A 24 -2.64 -4.02 -14.07
N LEU A 25 -2.43 -3.65 -12.82
CA LEU A 25 -3.15 -4.30 -11.73
C LEU A 25 -4.65 -3.98 -11.87
N PRO A 26 -5.55 -4.90 -11.49
CA PRO A 26 -6.98 -4.62 -11.54
C PRO A 26 -7.32 -3.28 -10.88
N TYR A 27 -8.08 -2.43 -11.55
CA TYR A 27 -8.40 -1.04 -11.11
C TYR A 27 -7.19 -0.13 -10.85
N GLY A 28 -5.99 -0.50 -11.30
CA GLY A 28 -4.74 0.27 -11.10
C GLY A 28 -4.73 1.65 -11.76
N ASN A 29 -5.67 1.95 -12.66
CA ASN A 29 -5.91 3.27 -13.24
C ASN A 29 -6.73 4.22 -12.36
N MET A 30 -7.04 3.84 -11.13
CA MET A 30 -7.71 4.64 -10.10
C MET A 30 -9.04 5.30 -10.51
N ASN A 31 -9.69 4.84 -11.59
CA ASN A 31 -10.94 5.43 -12.09
C ASN A 31 -12.22 4.80 -11.50
N SER A 32 -12.10 3.67 -10.80
CA SER A 32 -13.24 2.95 -10.24
C SER A 32 -13.17 2.89 -8.72
N TRP A 33 -14.22 3.35 -8.06
CA TRP A 33 -14.29 3.45 -6.62
C TRP A 33 -15.62 2.93 -6.09
N ALA A 34 -15.57 2.06 -5.09
CA ALA A 34 -16.71 1.77 -4.24
C ALA A 34 -16.75 2.79 -3.10
N VAL A 35 -17.94 3.29 -2.80
CA VAL A 35 -18.19 4.29 -1.75
C VAL A 35 -19.18 3.73 -0.74
N ARG A 36 -18.80 3.75 0.53
CA ARG A 36 -19.68 3.36 1.62
C ARG A 36 -19.93 4.56 2.53
N TYR A 37 -21.18 4.91 2.73
CA TYR A 37 -21.60 5.98 3.63
C TYR A 37 -21.87 5.43 5.02
N ILE A 38 -21.03 5.78 5.98
CA ILE A 38 -21.13 5.38 7.39
C ILE A 38 -21.80 6.50 8.17
N LYS A 39 -22.88 6.18 8.86
CA LYS A 39 -23.50 7.06 9.85
C LYS A 39 -22.77 6.91 11.18
N GLU A 40 -22.02 7.91 11.58
CA GLU A 40 -21.34 7.96 12.88
C GLU A 40 -22.36 8.06 14.02
N SER A 41 -21.98 7.56 15.22
CA SER A 41 -22.84 7.63 16.41
C SER A 41 -23.16 9.07 16.80
N GLY A 42 -24.37 9.32 17.28
CA GLY A 42 -24.82 10.63 17.77
C GLY A 42 -23.92 11.20 18.87
N LEU A 43 -23.35 10.35 19.73
CA LEU A 43 -22.42 10.72 20.80
C LEU A 43 -21.15 11.46 20.29
N ILE A 44 -20.79 11.29 19.01
CA ILE A 44 -19.63 11.95 18.36
C ILE A 44 -20.07 12.87 17.22
N GLY A 45 -21.31 13.34 17.24
CA GLY A 45 -21.86 14.33 16.33
C GLY A 45 -22.66 13.78 15.16
N GLY A 46 -22.85 12.46 15.04
CA GLY A 46 -23.79 11.83 14.11
C GLY A 46 -23.57 12.13 12.63
N LYS A 47 -22.37 12.49 12.20
CA LYS A 47 -22.05 12.83 10.81
C LYS A 47 -22.08 11.60 9.91
N THR A 48 -22.44 11.77 8.65
CA THR A 48 -22.25 10.74 7.64
C THR A 48 -20.90 10.94 6.94
N ARG A 49 -20.09 9.90 6.90
CA ARG A 49 -18.76 9.89 6.26
C ARG A 49 -18.74 8.93 5.09
N ALA A 50 -18.10 9.34 3.99
CA ALA A 50 -17.85 8.48 2.85
C ALA A 50 -16.50 7.76 3.05
N LEU A 51 -16.50 6.43 3.05
CA LEU A 51 -15.31 5.59 2.96
C LEU A 51 -15.12 5.12 1.52
N TYR A 52 -13.94 5.28 1.00
CA TYR A 52 -13.58 4.98 -0.39
C TYR A 52 -12.66 3.76 -0.46
N VAL A 53 -12.89 2.90 -1.44
CA VAL A 53 -12.01 1.79 -1.80
C VAL A 53 -11.89 1.70 -3.31
N VAL A 54 -10.71 1.41 -3.80
CA VAL A 54 -10.45 1.14 -5.23
C VAL A 54 -11.04 -0.22 -5.57
N ALA A 55 -12.19 -0.23 -6.22
CA ALA A 55 -12.94 -1.43 -6.60
C ALA A 55 -13.95 -1.11 -7.70
N LYS A 56 -14.71 -2.12 -8.15
CA LYS A 56 -15.87 -1.88 -9.02
C LYS A 56 -16.76 -0.81 -8.41
N THR A 57 -17.16 0.18 -9.21
CA THR A 57 -17.99 1.28 -8.76
C THR A 57 -19.29 0.77 -8.13
N ASP A 58 -19.51 1.15 -6.89
CA ASP A 58 -20.67 0.78 -6.10
C ASP A 58 -20.92 1.83 -5.02
N THR A 59 -22.16 1.88 -4.49
CA THR A 59 -22.55 2.81 -3.42
C THR A 59 -23.35 2.08 -2.37
N LEU A 60 -22.81 1.98 -1.16
CA LEU A 60 -23.43 1.36 0.00
C LEU A 60 -23.81 2.42 1.02
N ARG A 61 -25.08 2.36 1.54
CA ARG A 61 -25.61 3.32 2.51
C ARG A 61 -25.97 2.62 3.82
N GLU A 62 -25.00 1.93 4.39
CA GLU A 62 -25.22 1.18 5.63
C GLU A 62 -23.93 0.98 6.42
N ASN A 63 -24.10 0.82 7.74
CA ASN A 63 -23.00 0.57 8.68
C ASN A 63 -22.62 -0.93 8.79
N LYS A 64 -22.98 -1.75 7.79
CA LYS A 64 -22.59 -3.17 7.79
C LYS A 64 -21.17 -3.36 7.31
N PRO A 65 -20.48 -4.40 7.81
CA PRO A 65 -19.18 -4.80 7.28
C PRO A 65 -19.23 -5.07 5.78
N TYR A 66 -18.19 -4.66 5.07
CA TYR A 66 -18.08 -4.86 3.63
C TYR A 66 -16.70 -5.41 3.28
N SER A 67 -16.67 -6.56 2.65
CA SER A 67 -15.42 -7.17 2.21
C SER A 67 -15.15 -6.78 0.76
N TYR A 68 -14.29 -5.81 0.56
CA TYR A 68 -13.91 -5.30 -0.77
C TYR A 68 -13.20 -6.34 -1.62
N TYR A 69 -12.44 -7.24 -0.97
CA TYR A 69 -11.73 -8.31 -1.66
C TYR A 69 -12.66 -9.28 -2.41
N ARG A 70 -13.88 -9.48 -1.91
CA ARG A 70 -14.89 -10.35 -2.54
C ARG A 70 -15.42 -9.79 -3.88
N ASN A 71 -15.17 -8.52 -4.17
CA ASN A 71 -15.60 -7.85 -5.40
C ASN A 71 -14.54 -7.90 -6.51
N GLY A 72 -13.52 -8.75 -6.37
CA GLY A 72 -12.46 -8.91 -7.36
C GLY A 72 -11.39 -7.81 -7.33
N SER A 73 -11.47 -6.85 -6.40
CA SER A 73 -10.42 -5.87 -6.21
C SER A 73 -9.31 -6.42 -5.31
N PRO A 74 -8.03 -6.28 -5.71
CA PRO A 74 -6.91 -6.63 -4.83
C PRO A 74 -6.61 -5.54 -3.80
N TRP A 75 -7.31 -4.40 -3.84
CA TRP A 75 -6.95 -3.20 -3.10
C TRP A 75 -7.68 -3.09 -1.77
N GLY A 76 -6.90 -2.83 -0.73
CA GLY A 76 -7.34 -2.30 0.54
C GLY A 76 -6.87 -0.86 0.72
N THR A 77 -7.50 -0.13 1.63
CA THR A 77 -7.11 1.22 2.03
C THR A 77 -7.07 1.34 3.54
N SER A 78 -6.36 2.34 4.05
CA SER A 78 -6.37 2.68 5.48
C SER A 78 -7.66 3.39 5.93
N ASN A 79 -8.65 3.54 5.07
CA ASN A 79 -9.98 3.97 5.47
C ASN A 79 -10.62 2.92 6.37
N ALA A 80 -11.07 3.31 7.55
CA ALA A 80 -11.57 2.37 8.54
C ALA A 80 -12.97 2.75 9.03
N TYR A 81 -13.85 1.75 9.09
CA TYR A 81 -15.05 1.78 9.89
C TYR A 81 -14.74 1.07 11.21
N ALA A 82 -14.85 1.77 12.32
CA ALA A 82 -14.59 1.25 13.64
C ALA A 82 -15.86 1.24 14.49
N LYS A 83 -16.04 0.17 15.26
CA LYS A 83 -17.08 0.04 16.28
C LYS A 83 -16.41 -0.28 17.62
N VAL A 84 -16.32 0.74 18.48
CA VAL A 84 -15.57 0.66 19.73
C VAL A 84 -16.51 1.08 20.87
N CYS A 85 -16.75 0.20 21.84
CA CYS A 85 -17.68 0.42 22.96
C CYS A 85 -19.05 0.96 22.51
N GLY A 86 -19.60 0.43 21.42
CA GLY A 86 -20.88 0.85 20.86
C GLY A 86 -20.83 2.17 20.06
N VAL A 87 -19.70 2.87 20.04
CA VAL A 87 -19.49 4.06 19.24
C VAL A 87 -19.02 3.69 17.85
N GLU A 88 -19.75 4.13 16.84
CA GLU A 88 -19.43 3.93 15.42
C GLU A 88 -18.73 5.16 14.86
N LYS A 89 -17.55 4.95 14.25
CA LYS A 89 -16.70 6.00 13.70
C LYS A 89 -16.15 5.59 12.35
N ALA A 90 -16.04 6.56 11.44
CA ALA A 90 -15.33 6.41 10.17
C ALA A 90 -14.08 7.29 10.14
N ALA A 91 -12.94 6.70 9.79
CA ALA A 91 -11.68 7.41 9.54
C ALA A 91 -11.39 7.40 8.04
N VAL A 92 -11.13 8.57 7.48
CA VAL A 92 -10.89 8.75 6.03
C VAL A 92 -9.51 9.37 5.84
N SER A 93 -8.61 8.62 5.22
CA SER A 93 -7.26 9.05 4.88
C SER A 93 -6.91 8.80 3.40
N VAL A 94 -7.83 8.13 2.69
CA VAL A 94 -7.71 7.79 1.26
C VAL A 94 -8.99 8.21 0.54
N ARG A 95 -8.85 8.90 -0.59
CA ARG A 95 -9.98 9.32 -1.41
C ARG A 95 -9.63 9.49 -2.88
N PRO A 96 -10.60 9.38 -3.80
CA PRO A 96 -10.41 9.80 -5.18
C PRO A 96 -10.20 11.33 -5.24
N GLU A 97 -9.31 11.75 -6.13
CA GLU A 97 -9.11 13.15 -6.50
C GLU A 97 -9.06 13.27 -8.02
N ARG A 98 -9.59 14.37 -8.58
CA ARG A 98 -9.60 14.57 -10.04
C ARG A 98 -8.20 14.67 -10.60
N ARG A 99 -7.96 13.93 -11.71
CA ARG A 99 -6.76 14.01 -12.53
C ARG A 99 -7.17 13.99 -14.01
N GLY A 100 -7.11 15.13 -14.66
CA GLY A 100 -7.63 15.28 -16.02
C GLY A 100 -9.11 14.87 -16.12
N SER A 101 -9.44 13.97 -17.03
CA SER A 101 -10.81 13.43 -17.19
C SER A 101 -11.16 12.33 -16.21
N GLY A 102 -10.16 11.75 -15.51
CA GLY A 102 -10.33 10.63 -14.58
C GLY A 102 -10.07 11.01 -13.12
N TYR A 103 -9.63 10.03 -12.36
CA TYR A 103 -9.29 10.15 -10.95
C TYR A 103 -7.91 9.55 -10.68
N CYS A 104 -7.29 10.02 -9.60
CA CYS A 104 -6.15 9.40 -8.95
C CYS A 104 -6.49 9.04 -7.51
N CYS A 105 -5.67 8.25 -6.86
CA CYS A 105 -5.76 7.96 -5.44
C CYS A 105 -4.97 9.00 -4.64
N ARG A 106 -5.63 9.72 -3.72
CA ARG A 106 -5.00 10.65 -2.77
C ARG A 106 -4.91 10.00 -1.41
N LEU A 107 -3.69 9.91 -0.90
CA LEU A 107 -3.30 9.36 0.40
C LEU A 107 -2.82 10.50 1.28
N GLU A 108 -3.40 10.65 2.48
CA GLU A 108 -3.09 11.79 3.36
C GLU A 108 -2.82 11.35 4.80
N THR A 109 -1.73 11.83 5.37
CA THR A 109 -1.46 11.70 6.81
C THR A 109 -2.14 12.85 7.54
N SER A 110 -3.03 12.54 8.48
CA SER A 110 -3.80 13.54 9.21
C SER A 110 -4.07 13.14 10.66
N LEU A 111 -4.21 14.14 11.53
CA LEU A 111 -4.63 13.93 12.91
C LEU A 111 -6.16 13.86 12.96
N GLN A 112 -6.68 12.68 13.23
CA GLN A 112 -8.10 12.44 13.40
C GLN A 112 -8.51 12.71 14.84
N THR A 113 -9.52 13.55 15.06
CA THR A 113 -10.06 13.86 16.38
C THR A 113 -11.48 13.31 16.51
N VAL A 114 -11.77 12.71 17.64
CA VAL A 114 -13.11 12.30 18.07
C VAL A 114 -13.41 12.99 19.36
N THR A 115 -14.43 13.85 19.38
CA THR A 115 -14.93 14.50 20.59
C THR A 115 -16.15 13.77 21.10
N ALA A 116 -16.09 13.23 22.32
CA ALA A 116 -17.24 12.60 22.98
C ALA A 116 -17.34 13.13 24.41
N MET A 117 -18.49 13.61 24.81
CA MET A 117 -18.73 14.18 26.15
C MET A 117 -17.71 15.26 26.55
N GLY A 118 -17.27 16.10 25.62
CA GLY A 118 -16.27 17.15 25.87
C GLY A 118 -14.81 16.65 25.93
N ILE A 119 -14.56 15.35 25.70
CA ILE A 119 -13.23 14.77 25.71
C ILE A 119 -12.77 14.51 24.26
N ASP A 120 -11.62 15.06 23.91
CA ASP A 120 -10.95 14.85 22.63
C ASP A 120 -10.03 13.64 22.67
N VAL A 121 -10.31 12.65 21.84
CA VAL A 121 -9.41 11.52 21.56
C VAL A 121 -8.80 11.71 20.19
N LYS A 122 -7.48 11.66 20.10
CA LYS A 122 -6.73 11.94 18.88
C LYS A 122 -5.92 10.73 18.42
N ALA A 123 -5.99 10.44 17.12
CA ALA A 123 -5.21 9.39 16.48
C ALA A 123 -4.60 9.90 15.17
N LEU A 124 -3.33 9.65 14.96
CA LEU A 124 -2.70 9.92 13.68
C LEU A 124 -3.08 8.80 12.71
N ALA A 125 -3.67 9.15 11.59
CA ALA A 125 -3.99 8.25 10.49
C ALA A 125 -3.10 8.55 9.29
N THR A 126 -2.37 7.56 8.82
CA THR A 126 -1.57 7.62 7.60
C THR A 126 -2.39 7.06 6.44
N GLY A 127 -2.49 7.81 5.34
CA GLY A 127 -3.15 7.35 4.12
C GLY A 127 -2.34 6.26 3.43
N SER A 128 -2.92 5.08 3.25
CA SER A 128 -2.26 3.96 2.60
C SER A 128 -3.21 3.22 1.67
N LEU A 129 -2.72 2.90 0.47
CA LEU A 129 -3.31 1.99 -0.50
C LEU A 129 -2.42 0.74 -0.54
N PHE A 130 -3.01 -0.45 -0.46
CA PHE A 130 -2.24 -1.69 -0.42
C PHE A 130 -2.99 -2.86 -1.08
N THR A 131 -2.26 -3.89 -1.48
CA THR A 131 -2.86 -5.16 -1.87
C THR A 131 -3.20 -5.96 -0.62
N GLY A 132 -4.48 -6.34 -0.48
CA GLY A 132 -5.00 -7.03 0.69
C GLY A 132 -6.32 -6.47 1.18
N SER A 133 -6.68 -6.74 2.44
CA SER A 133 -7.95 -6.30 3.02
C SER A 133 -7.80 -5.83 4.47
N LEU A 134 -8.66 -4.91 4.86
CA LEU A 134 -8.80 -4.46 6.24
C LEU A 134 -9.95 -5.23 6.92
N VAL A 135 -9.74 -5.69 8.15
CA VAL A 135 -10.82 -6.25 8.98
C VAL A 135 -11.84 -5.15 9.29
N ASP A 136 -13.10 -5.41 9.05
CA ASP A 136 -14.18 -4.44 9.10
C ASP A 136 -15.41 -5.04 9.84
N PRO A 137 -15.91 -4.44 10.91
CA PRO A 137 -15.41 -3.22 11.54
C PRO A 137 -14.13 -3.43 12.36
N VAL A 138 -13.35 -2.38 12.49
CA VAL A 138 -12.21 -2.36 13.44
C VAL A 138 -12.75 -2.32 14.86
N THR A 139 -12.36 -3.29 15.67
CA THR A 139 -12.73 -3.39 17.10
C THR A 139 -11.80 -2.54 17.97
N MET A 140 -12.10 -2.47 19.30
CA MET A 140 -11.23 -1.81 20.26
C MET A 140 -9.81 -2.40 20.25
N GLU A 141 -9.67 -3.72 20.20
CA GLU A 141 -8.36 -4.37 20.14
C GLU A 141 -7.62 -4.04 18.85
N GLY A 142 -8.31 -4.15 17.71
CA GLY A 142 -7.77 -3.78 16.40
C GLY A 142 -7.35 -2.31 16.33
N SER A 143 -8.10 -1.40 16.98
CA SER A 143 -7.75 0.03 17.01
C SER A 143 -6.45 0.33 17.77
N LYS A 144 -6.06 -0.52 18.73
CA LYS A 144 -4.79 -0.40 19.45
C LYS A 144 -3.60 -0.96 18.66
N GLN A 145 -3.84 -1.89 17.74
CA GLN A 145 -2.82 -2.59 16.96
C GLN A 145 -3.21 -2.63 15.47
N PRO A 146 -3.20 -1.47 14.77
CA PRO A 146 -3.76 -1.37 13.43
C PRO A 146 -3.07 -2.26 12.38
N SER A 147 -1.81 -2.63 12.57
CA SER A 147 -1.14 -3.59 11.69
C SER A 147 -1.76 -4.98 11.75
N LYS A 148 -2.32 -5.37 12.90
CA LYS A 148 -2.92 -6.70 13.09
C LYS A 148 -4.31 -6.88 12.47
N VAL A 149 -4.91 -5.82 11.93
CA VAL A 149 -6.21 -5.88 11.26
C VAL A 149 -6.10 -5.80 9.74
N ILE A 150 -4.89 -5.86 9.18
CA ILE A 150 -4.63 -5.84 7.75
C ILE A 150 -4.15 -7.21 7.29
N ASP A 151 -4.96 -7.87 6.48
CA ASP A 151 -4.58 -9.09 5.74
C ASP A 151 -3.82 -8.66 4.49
N MET A 152 -2.49 -8.72 4.55
CA MET A 152 -1.62 -8.07 3.59
C MET A 152 -1.17 -9.01 2.48
N GLY A 153 -1.26 -8.52 1.24
CA GLY A 153 -0.85 -9.20 0.04
C GLY A 153 -2.01 -9.83 -0.73
N MET A 154 -1.74 -10.20 -1.96
CA MET A 154 -2.67 -10.92 -2.84
C MET A 154 -1.98 -12.13 -3.45
N PRO A 155 -2.71 -13.21 -3.83
CA PRO A 155 -2.15 -14.32 -4.60
C PRO A 155 -1.52 -13.81 -5.90
N PHE A 156 -0.28 -14.23 -6.17
CA PHE A 156 0.47 -13.77 -7.33
C PHE A 156 1.61 -14.73 -7.67
N ARG A 157 1.76 -15.11 -8.96
CA ARG A 157 2.71 -16.12 -9.43
C ARG A 157 3.65 -15.65 -10.55
N LYS A 158 3.63 -14.33 -10.87
CA LYS A 158 4.45 -13.80 -11.96
C LYS A 158 5.72 -13.15 -11.42
N ARG A 159 6.69 -12.92 -12.31
CA ARG A 159 7.98 -12.30 -11.99
C ARG A 159 8.17 -11.01 -12.81
N PRO A 160 7.57 -9.87 -12.39
CA PRO A 160 7.74 -8.60 -13.07
C PRO A 160 9.17 -8.07 -12.91
N VAL A 161 9.71 -7.44 -13.94
CA VAL A 161 11.01 -6.77 -13.87
C VAL A 161 10.93 -5.40 -13.20
N ALA A 162 9.74 -4.79 -13.16
CA ALA A 162 9.53 -3.52 -12.47
C ALA A 162 8.07 -3.30 -12.04
N LEU A 163 7.90 -2.50 -10.99
CA LEU A 163 6.68 -1.74 -10.72
C LEU A 163 6.75 -0.43 -11.51
N MET A 164 5.66 -0.04 -12.14
CA MET A 164 5.51 1.25 -12.81
C MET A 164 4.23 1.93 -12.34
N LEU A 165 4.32 3.22 -12.02
CA LEU A 165 3.17 4.02 -11.58
C LEU A 165 3.39 5.50 -11.92
N ASP A 166 2.31 6.27 -11.85
CA ASP A 166 2.38 7.72 -11.87
C ASP A 166 2.18 8.21 -10.43
N TYR A 167 2.99 9.16 -9.97
CA TYR A 167 2.81 9.75 -8.65
C TYR A 167 3.24 11.22 -8.56
N LYS A 168 2.77 11.91 -7.54
CA LYS A 168 3.29 13.18 -7.03
C LYS A 168 3.16 13.18 -5.51
N ALA A 169 3.87 14.09 -4.83
CA ALA A 169 3.88 14.10 -3.37
C ALA A 169 4.02 15.53 -2.82
N LEU A 170 3.37 15.75 -1.68
CA LEU A 170 3.63 16.87 -0.79
C LEU A 170 4.15 16.29 0.52
N ILE A 171 5.42 16.50 0.81
CA ILE A 171 6.09 15.99 2.02
C ILE A 171 6.48 17.18 2.87
N GLN A 172 6.07 17.18 4.12
CA GLN A 172 6.44 18.20 5.09
C GLN A 172 7.90 17.98 5.53
N GLU A 173 8.71 19.02 5.40
CA GLU A 173 10.14 18.97 5.74
C GLU A 173 10.40 19.21 7.26
N ASN A 174 9.49 18.73 8.11
CA ASN A 174 9.60 18.86 9.54
C ASN A 174 10.55 17.80 10.12
N GLU A 175 11.37 18.22 11.10
CA GLU A 175 12.22 17.30 11.89
C GLU A 175 11.52 16.77 13.14
N THR A 176 10.23 17.10 13.30
CA THR A 176 9.41 16.67 14.43
C THR A 176 8.14 16.01 13.92
N LEU A 177 7.91 14.80 14.37
CA LEU A 177 6.74 13.98 14.06
C LEU A 177 5.70 14.10 15.16
N VAL A 178 4.45 13.88 14.79
CA VAL A 178 3.34 13.72 15.71
C VAL A 178 3.16 12.25 16.06
N ARG A 179 3.03 11.94 17.36
CA ARG A 179 2.60 10.64 17.85
C ARG A 179 1.27 10.79 18.59
N ALA A 180 0.22 10.15 18.08
CA ALA A 180 -1.12 10.17 18.64
C ALA A 180 -1.81 8.81 18.44
N ASN A 181 -1.95 8.04 19.51
CA ASN A 181 -2.40 6.64 19.48
C ASN A 181 -3.78 6.45 20.13
N ALA A 182 -4.79 7.12 19.59
CA ALA A 182 -6.17 7.09 20.11
C ALA A 182 -6.24 7.46 21.61
N SER A 183 -5.60 8.56 21.98
CA SER A 183 -5.55 9.09 23.36
C SER A 183 -5.77 10.61 23.39
N MET A 184 -5.99 11.15 24.58
CA MET A 184 -6.08 12.61 24.78
C MET A 184 -4.74 13.33 24.57
N LYS A 185 -3.63 12.60 24.64
CA LYS A 185 -2.27 13.16 24.57
C LYS A 185 -1.69 13.01 23.17
N VAL A 186 -1.23 14.11 22.61
CA VAL A 186 -0.39 14.18 21.42
C VAL A 186 1.03 14.44 21.86
N LYS A 187 1.99 13.67 21.34
CA LYS A 187 3.43 13.82 21.67
C LYS A 187 4.19 14.19 20.40
N SER A 188 5.21 15.00 20.58
CA SER A 188 6.23 15.25 19.56
C SER A 188 7.34 14.20 19.67
N VAL A 189 7.83 13.72 18.53
CA VAL A 189 8.93 12.75 18.42
C VAL A 189 9.91 13.28 17.38
N GLN A 190 11.20 13.28 17.68
CA GLN A 190 12.22 13.66 16.71
C GLN A 190 12.27 12.64 15.55
N GLY A 191 12.43 13.14 14.33
CA GLY A 191 12.54 12.33 13.13
C GLY A 191 11.94 13.00 11.91
N LYS A 192 12.19 12.39 10.75
CA LYS A 192 11.61 12.80 9.46
C LYS A 192 10.66 11.71 8.99
N ASP A 193 9.61 12.10 8.30
CA ASP A 193 8.69 11.18 7.64
C ASP A 193 8.89 11.25 6.13
N ALA A 194 8.41 10.23 5.43
CA ALA A 194 8.49 10.13 3.96
C ALA A 194 7.23 9.47 3.42
N GLY A 195 6.87 9.74 2.18
CA GLY A 195 6.01 8.84 1.45
C GLY A 195 6.73 7.51 1.21
N GLU A 196 5.99 6.41 1.11
CA GLU A 196 6.57 5.07 0.91
C GLU A 196 5.90 4.36 -0.25
N ILE A 197 6.70 3.74 -1.12
CA ILE A 197 6.26 2.79 -2.14
C ILE A 197 7.06 1.51 -1.90
N ILE A 198 6.38 0.38 -1.69
CA ILE A 198 7.02 -0.93 -1.60
C ILE A 198 6.27 -1.95 -2.44
N LEU A 199 7.02 -2.82 -3.10
CA LEU A 199 6.54 -4.05 -3.71
C LEU A 199 7.46 -5.18 -3.26
N PHE A 200 6.87 -6.18 -2.59
CA PHE A 200 7.56 -7.39 -2.18
C PHE A 200 6.89 -8.61 -2.82
N LEU A 201 7.68 -9.44 -3.45
CA LEU A 201 7.27 -10.76 -3.91
C LEU A 201 7.68 -11.78 -2.85
N GLN A 202 6.73 -12.60 -2.41
CA GLN A 202 6.96 -13.58 -1.37
C GLN A 202 6.55 -14.97 -1.84
N HIS A 203 7.34 -15.98 -1.50
CA HIS A 203 6.94 -17.36 -1.50
C HIS A 203 6.50 -17.74 -0.09
N ARG A 204 5.17 -17.83 0.14
CA ARG A 204 4.58 -18.11 1.46
C ARG A 204 4.19 -19.57 1.58
N TRP A 205 4.31 -20.10 2.81
CA TRP A 205 3.74 -21.37 3.22
C TRP A 205 3.22 -21.27 4.66
N GLU A 206 2.34 -22.19 5.01
CA GLU A 206 1.78 -22.33 6.36
C GLU A 206 2.26 -23.65 6.96
N ASP A 207 2.66 -23.65 8.23
CA ASP A 207 3.00 -24.87 8.94
C ASP A 207 1.74 -25.51 9.57
N LYS A 208 1.91 -26.69 10.17
CA LYS A 208 0.83 -27.43 10.82
C LYS A 208 0.17 -26.69 12.00
N ASP A 209 0.87 -25.74 12.59
CA ASP A 209 0.40 -24.94 13.73
C ASP A 209 -0.28 -23.63 13.28
N GLY A 210 -0.34 -23.39 11.97
CA GLY A 210 -0.99 -22.22 11.36
C GLY A 210 -0.10 -20.98 11.34
N ASN A 211 1.22 -21.13 11.53
CA ASN A 211 2.16 -20.04 11.35
C ASN A 211 2.46 -19.82 9.85
N ILE A 212 2.53 -18.58 9.41
CA ILE A 212 2.86 -18.24 8.03
C ILE A 212 4.31 -17.79 7.95
N TYR A 213 5.07 -18.49 7.13
CA TYR A 213 6.45 -18.16 6.78
C TYR A 213 6.56 -17.69 5.33
N ALA A 214 7.62 -16.96 5.03
CA ALA A 214 7.90 -16.52 3.66
C ALA A 214 9.39 -16.49 3.36
N TYR A 215 9.74 -16.82 2.11
CA TYR A 215 10.97 -16.32 1.50
C TYR A 215 10.66 -15.03 0.75
N ARG A 216 11.53 -14.02 0.88
CA ARG A 216 11.51 -12.85 0.02
C ARG A 216 12.12 -13.24 -1.34
N VAL A 217 11.32 -13.14 -2.40
CA VAL A 217 11.73 -13.48 -3.77
C VAL A 217 12.21 -12.25 -4.52
N GLY A 218 11.50 -11.14 -4.38
CA GLY A 218 11.83 -9.89 -5.07
C GLY A 218 11.43 -8.67 -4.24
N THR A 219 12.17 -7.57 -4.43
CA THR A 219 12.02 -6.32 -3.69
C THR A 219 12.11 -5.14 -4.63
N ALA A 220 11.12 -4.24 -4.57
CA ALA A 220 11.22 -2.89 -5.11
C ALA A 220 10.70 -1.92 -4.04
N SER A 221 11.44 -0.86 -3.76
CA SER A 221 11.03 0.13 -2.76
C SER A 221 11.57 1.52 -3.03
N GLU A 222 10.85 2.52 -2.55
CA GLU A 222 11.28 3.91 -2.56
C GLU A 222 10.66 4.66 -1.36
N HIS A 223 11.47 5.52 -0.72
CA HIS A 223 10.99 6.54 0.18
C HIS A 223 11.02 7.91 -0.50
N ILE A 224 9.87 8.56 -0.54
CA ILE A 224 9.69 9.91 -1.10
C ILE A 224 9.98 10.91 0.01
N ASN A 225 11.21 11.41 0.06
CA ASN A 225 11.72 12.23 1.18
C ASN A 225 11.50 13.74 0.99
N ARG A 226 10.96 14.16 -0.16
CA ARG A 226 10.73 15.57 -0.52
C ARG A 226 9.46 15.73 -1.34
N SER A 227 8.94 16.94 -1.38
CA SER A 227 7.81 17.26 -2.25
C SER A 227 8.17 17.15 -3.72
N ILE A 228 7.24 16.60 -4.50
CA ILE A 228 7.30 16.43 -5.95
C ILE A 228 5.99 17.01 -6.49
N ALA A 229 6.04 18.28 -6.89
CA ALA A 229 4.84 19.05 -7.26
C ALA A 229 4.22 18.55 -8.58
N ASN A 230 5.05 18.16 -9.55
CA ASN A 230 4.60 17.68 -10.85
C ASN A 230 4.49 16.17 -10.87
N TRP A 231 3.50 15.64 -11.60
CA TRP A 231 3.36 14.22 -11.81
C TRP A 231 4.62 13.59 -12.42
N GLN A 232 5.18 12.60 -11.74
CA GLN A 232 6.17 11.67 -12.27
C GLN A 232 5.42 10.57 -13.00
N ASN A 233 5.24 10.75 -14.32
CA ASN A 233 4.54 9.76 -15.13
C ASN A 233 5.47 8.62 -15.50
N ASN A 234 4.95 7.38 -15.51
CA ASN A 234 5.71 6.17 -15.83
C ASN A 234 6.93 5.96 -14.93
N HIS A 235 6.87 6.42 -13.68
CA HIS A 235 7.94 6.18 -12.73
C HIS A 235 8.15 4.67 -12.54
N ARG A 236 9.39 4.23 -12.70
CA ARG A 236 9.77 2.82 -12.75
C ARG A 236 10.64 2.46 -11.57
N LEU A 237 10.19 1.48 -10.78
CA LEU A 237 10.96 0.87 -9.69
C LEU A 237 11.35 -0.55 -10.10
N PRO A 238 12.63 -0.81 -10.40
CA PRO A 238 13.11 -2.16 -10.73
C PRO A 238 12.88 -3.13 -9.58
N VAL A 239 12.44 -4.34 -9.89
CA VAL A 239 12.37 -5.43 -8.91
C VAL A 239 13.72 -6.13 -8.84
N ARG A 240 14.37 -6.05 -7.69
CA ARG A 240 15.61 -6.78 -7.40
C ARG A 240 15.26 -8.14 -6.81
N TYR A 241 15.77 -9.19 -7.42
CA TYR A 241 15.49 -10.57 -7.02
C TYR A 241 16.60 -11.13 -6.13
N GLY A 242 16.23 -12.02 -5.21
CA GLY A 242 17.17 -12.66 -4.30
C GLY A 242 17.58 -11.81 -3.11
N ASP A 243 18.77 -12.09 -2.58
CA ASP A 243 19.34 -11.38 -1.43
C ASP A 243 19.98 -10.07 -1.86
N ILE A 244 19.32 -8.98 -1.51
CA ILE A 244 19.76 -7.61 -1.81
C ILE A 244 20.51 -6.95 -0.65
N SER A 245 20.73 -7.64 0.46
CA SER A 245 21.33 -7.05 1.67
C SER A 245 22.77 -6.58 1.47
N GLY A 246 23.46 -7.11 0.47
CA GLY A 246 24.80 -6.70 0.04
C GLY A 246 24.82 -5.61 -1.03
N ASP A 247 23.69 -5.15 -1.53
CA ASP A 247 23.64 -4.15 -2.59
C ASP A 247 24.11 -2.77 -2.06
N ARG A 248 24.86 -2.04 -2.87
CA ARG A 248 25.36 -0.70 -2.50
C ARG A 248 24.24 0.28 -2.09
N ASP A 249 23.07 0.14 -2.69
CA ASP A 249 21.90 1.02 -2.49
C ASP A 249 20.84 0.41 -1.58
N TYR A 250 21.16 -0.74 -0.92
CA TYR A 250 20.28 -1.35 0.06
C TYR A 250 19.87 -0.38 1.17
N LYS A 251 18.62 -0.44 1.56
CA LYS A 251 18.04 0.42 2.60
C LYS A 251 17.50 -0.43 3.76
N SER A 252 17.63 0.09 4.98
CA SER A 252 17.21 -0.62 6.20
C SER A 252 15.72 -0.99 6.21
N TRP A 253 14.86 -0.25 5.52
CA TRP A 253 13.43 -0.57 5.41
C TRP A 253 13.13 -1.71 4.43
N GLU A 254 14.11 -2.17 3.66
CA GLU A 254 14.03 -3.32 2.76
C GLU A 254 14.35 -4.64 3.47
N ALA A 255 14.81 -4.57 4.71
CA ALA A 255 15.16 -5.75 5.50
C ALA A 255 14.00 -6.75 5.60
N LEU A 256 14.36 -8.01 5.77
CA LEU A 256 13.38 -9.06 6.10
C LEU A 256 12.63 -8.69 7.38
N THR A 257 11.35 -9.03 7.43
CA THR A 257 10.51 -8.72 8.57
C THR A 257 9.72 -9.95 9.05
N THR A 258 9.58 -10.07 10.38
CA THR A 258 8.84 -11.16 11.00
C THR A 258 7.50 -10.70 11.59
N SER A 259 7.18 -9.39 11.53
CA SER A 259 6.00 -8.85 12.22
C SER A 259 5.38 -7.62 11.55
N ARG A 260 5.96 -7.13 10.44
CA ARG A 260 5.43 -5.95 9.75
C ARG A 260 4.09 -6.24 9.09
N PHE A 261 3.95 -7.42 8.49
CA PHE A 261 2.77 -7.82 7.73
C PHE A 261 2.06 -8.97 8.41
N MET A 262 0.74 -8.93 8.39
CA MET A 262 -0.11 -10.01 8.84
C MET A 262 -0.80 -10.65 7.64
N ALA A 263 -1.19 -11.90 7.78
CA ALA A 263 -2.05 -12.58 6.82
C ALA A 263 -3.00 -13.52 7.56
N ARG A 264 -4.10 -13.84 6.90
CA ARG A 264 -5.07 -14.80 7.44
C ARG A 264 -4.62 -16.21 7.10
N ASN A 265 -4.45 -17.04 8.13
CA ASN A 265 -4.09 -18.45 7.95
C ASN A 265 -5.31 -19.31 7.57
N SER A 266 -5.10 -20.60 7.30
CA SER A 266 -6.15 -21.56 6.94
C SER A 266 -7.25 -21.72 8.00
N GLN A 267 -6.93 -21.41 9.28
CA GLN A 267 -7.89 -21.40 10.39
C GLN A 267 -8.67 -20.08 10.50
N GLY A 268 -8.44 -19.12 9.58
CA GLY A 268 -9.09 -17.81 9.61
C GLY A 268 -8.51 -16.82 10.61
N LYS A 269 -7.39 -17.14 11.28
CA LYS A 269 -6.72 -16.26 12.25
C LYS A 269 -5.73 -15.33 11.55
N MET A 270 -5.64 -14.09 12.03
CA MET A 270 -4.60 -13.15 11.61
C MET A 270 -3.29 -13.47 12.34
N VAL A 271 -2.27 -13.85 11.57
CA VAL A 271 -0.94 -14.21 12.08
C VAL A 271 0.14 -13.41 11.34
N PRO A 272 1.30 -13.15 11.96
CA PRO A 272 2.40 -12.47 11.28
C PRO A 272 2.95 -13.34 10.15
N VAL A 273 3.30 -12.70 9.04
CA VAL A 273 4.08 -13.30 7.96
C VAL A 273 5.56 -13.17 8.33
N GLN A 274 6.19 -14.30 8.64
CA GLN A 274 7.58 -14.36 9.09
C GLN A 274 8.51 -14.58 7.89
N GLU A 275 9.23 -13.54 7.47
CA GLU A 275 10.25 -13.70 6.42
C GLU A 275 11.51 -14.32 7.02
N VAL A 276 11.86 -15.51 6.56
CA VAL A 276 12.96 -16.32 7.11
C VAL A 276 14.22 -16.32 6.24
N GLY A 277 14.20 -15.64 5.10
CA GLY A 277 15.34 -15.55 4.19
C GLY A 277 14.94 -15.04 2.81
N TYR A 278 15.93 -14.98 1.94
CA TYR A 278 15.76 -14.69 0.53
C TYR A 278 15.84 -15.99 -0.29
N LYS A 279 15.08 -16.06 -1.39
CA LYS A 279 15.15 -17.19 -2.32
C LYS A 279 14.77 -16.73 -3.73
N GLU A 280 15.79 -16.44 -4.53
CA GLU A 280 15.64 -15.87 -5.86
C GLU A 280 14.86 -16.78 -6.82
N ASP A 281 15.15 -18.07 -6.79
CA ASP A 281 14.60 -19.09 -7.67
C ASP A 281 13.17 -19.56 -7.28
N ALA A 282 12.69 -19.17 -6.10
CA ALA A 282 11.36 -19.57 -5.67
C ALA A 282 10.26 -18.90 -6.54
N GLU A 283 9.22 -19.67 -6.86
CA GLU A 283 8.02 -19.12 -7.48
C GLU A 283 7.29 -18.22 -6.47
N PRO A 284 7.00 -16.95 -6.79
CA PRO A 284 6.18 -16.12 -5.93
C PRO A 284 4.80 -16.74 -5.73
N THR A 285 4.26 -16.68 -4.53
CA THR A 285 2.88 -17.05 -4.23
C THR A 285 2.03 -15.83 -3.90
N HIS A 286 2.68 -14.75 -3.44
CA HIS A 286 2.03 -13.50 -3.02
C HIS A 286 2.81 -12.28 -3.48
N LEU A 287 2.05 -11.21 -3.76
CA LEU A 287 2.54 -9.86 -3.99
C LEU A 287 2.01 -8.95 -2.89
N ILE A 288 2.91 -8.27 -2.20
CA ILE A 288 2.60 -7.11 -1.35
C ILE A 288 2.95 -5.86 -2.14
N LEU A 289 1.98 -4.99 -2.35
CA LEU A 289 2.20 -3.63 -2.82
C LEU A 289 1.56 -2.68 -1.81
N GLN A 290 2.32 -1.70 -1.35
CA GLN A 290 1.82 -0.63 -0.49
C GLN A 290 2.35 0.71 -0.99
N ILE A 291 1.46 1.70 -1.06
CA ILE A 291 1.79 3.10 -1.29
C ILE A 291 1.19 3.88 -0.13
N SER A 292 2.00 4.71 0.53
CA SER A 292 1.63 5.36 1.77
C SER A 292 2.11 6.81 1.82
N SER A 293 1.34 7.68 2.48
CA SER A 293 1.73 9.07 2.74
C SER A 293 2.67 9.22 3.95
N GLY A 294 3.07 8.13 4.58
CA GLY A 294 4.03 8.08 5.68
C GLY A 294 4.73 6.74 5.75
N SER A 295 5.97 6.73 6.24
CA SER A 295 6.85 5.56 6.35
C SER A 295 7.08 5.12 7.79
N GLN A 296 6.46 5.79 8.75
CA GLN A 296 6.67 5.56 10.17
C GLN A 296 5.78 4.43 10.72
N LYS A 297 6.07 4.04 11.97
CA LYS A 297 5.23 3.09 12.72
C LYS A 297 3.80 3.64 12.86
N PRO A 298 2.79 2.77 13.06
CA PRO A 298 1.43 3.20 13.31
C PRO A 298 1.33 4.32 14.35
N PHE A 299 0.46 5.30 14.09
CA PHE A 299 0.21 6.46 14.94
C PHE A 299 1.39 7.45 15.07
N VAL A 300 2.43 7.31 14.28
CA VAL A 300 3.56 8.26 14.20
C VAL A 300 3.67 8.75 12.76
N GLY A 301 3.90 10.04 12.57
CA GLY A 301 4.09 10.60 11.23
C GLY A 301 3.96 12.12 11.20
N CYS A 302 3.96 12.67 10.00
CA CYS A 302 3.86 14.10 9.76
C CYS A 302 2.49 14.45 9.17
N PRO A 303 1.56 15.09 9.94
CA PRO A 303 0.30 15.58 9.39
C PRO A 303 0.55 16.54 8.24
N GLY A 304 -0.21 16.37 7.15
CA GLY A 304 -0.07 17.17 5.94
C GLY A 304 0.80 16.53 4.87
N ASN A 305 1.46 15.38 5.15
CA ASN A 305 2.03 14.56 4.08
C ASN A 305 0.93 14.02 3.19
N VAL A 306 1.10 14.16 1.88
CA VAL A 306 0.17 13.65 0.87
C VAL A 306 0.95 12.97 -0.24
N VAL A 307 0.50 11.79 -0.64
CA VAL A 307 0.96 11.11 -1.85
C VAL A 307 -0.24 10.91 -2.76
N TRP A 308 -0.09 11.22 -4.03
CA TRP A 308 -1.06 10.88 -5.07
C TRP A 308 -0.46 9.80 -5.95
N CYS A 309 -1.22 8.77 -6.26
CA CYS A 309 -0.79 7.71 -7.17
C CYS A 309 -1.88 7.34 -8.17
N ASP A 310 -1.44 6.84 -9.33
CA ASP A 310 -2.29 6.48 -10.44
C ASP A 310 -1.56 5.50 -11.38
N ASN A 311 -2.29 4.88 -12.30
CA ASN A 311 -1.73 4.04 -13.37
C ASN A 311 -0.75 2.97 -12.88
N ILE A 312 -1.12 2.24 -11.83
CA ILE A 312 -0.28 1.21 -11.21
C ILE A 312 -0.26 -0.05 -12.08
N ARG A 313 0.93 -0.45 -12.52
CA ARG A 313 1.14 -1.55 -13.47
C ARG A 313 2.46 -2.26 -13.24
N LEU A 314 2.56 -3.47 -13.72
CA LEU A 314 3.76 -4.30 -13.68
C LEU A 314 4.36 -4.41 -15.08
N VAL A 315 5.68 -4.46 -15.14
CA VAL A 315 6.46 -4.60 -16.38
C VAL A 315 7.13 -5.97 -16.37
N TYR A 316 7.08 -6.67 -17.50
CA TYR A 316 7.64 -8.01 -17.69
C TYR A 316 8.62 -8.05 -18.86
#